data_c6f1333dc057d8b1784ae17837d76f1a
#
_entry.id   c6f1333dc057d8b1784ae17837d76f1a
#
_cell.length_a   1.000
_cell.length_b   1.000
_cell.length_c   1.000
_cell.angle_alpha   90.00
_cell.angle_beta   90.00
_cell.angle_gamma   90.00
#
_symmetry.space_group_name_H-M   'P 1'
#
loop_
_entity.id
_entity.type
_entity.pdbx_description
1 polymer ?
#
loop_
_entity_poly.entity_id
_entity_poly.type
_entity_poly.pdbx_seq_one_letter_code
_entity_poly.pdbx_strand_id
1 'polypeptide(L)'
;MASIPATEFAQEILDSCLHDGTWPARALETLVERALDPGDPLLATAATRALFAIVIERLGDLFEPALCDVYARMFSHVISRALPAYNAEDLLVRYKRIRQVRRFPGGEVKRVLVLSRVTLGADVAVTSVALAAAKDRFPDAEICLVGPQKNAELFEADTRIGYIPVNYRRSGMLLDRLAAAAELQTIADETGTIVIDPDSRLTQLGLIPICEDARYYFFESRAFGGQMETPLPQLTGAWLAEVFDTPPVQPYVAPTPRERIANITVSFGVGGNASKRLDNACEFEILSALLRRGRPILLDRGAGEEEAARVDALVEQLGSPALLHVHDGSYASFASHIIQSRLYLGYDSAGQHVASAMDVPLVSVFTGYACDRMLARWRPNGARSRVVAIDETNRSSALERTLQAIAEAAEE
;
A
#
# COMPACT_ATOMS: atom_id res chain seq x y z
N MET A 1 -7.48 -25.63 30.56
CA MET A 1 -7.22 -25.95 29.15
C MET A 1 -6.54 -24.76 28.52
N ALA A 2 -5.40 -24.91 27.87
CA ALA A 2 -4.78 -23.80 27.14
C ALA A 2 -5.75 -23.31 26.06
N SER A 3 -5.99 -22.00 26.01
CA SER A 3 -6.83 -21.40 24.97
C SER A 3 -6.14 -21.55 23.62
N ILE A 4 -6.84 -22.06 22.62
CA ILE A 4 -6.34 -22.15 21.24
C ILE A 4 -5.88 -20.74 20.79
N PRO A 5 -4.66 -20.57 20.24
CA PRO A 5 -4.17 -19.28 19.77
C PRO A 5 -5.05 -18.68 18.68
N ALA A 6 -5.17 -17.35 18.64
CA ALA A 6 -5.92 -16.65 17.59
C ALA A 6 -5.39 -16.93 16.18
N THR A 7 -4.09 -17.18 16.06
CA THR A 7 -3.42 -17.53 14.79
C THR A 7 -3.89 -18.86 14.22
N GLU A 8 -4.22 -19.85 15.06
CA GLU A 8 -4.74 -21.14 14.58
C GLU A 8 -6.14 -20.98 13.96
N PHE A 9 -7.04 -20.25 14.59
CA PHE A 9 -8.35 -19.94 14.00
C PHE A 9 -8.21 -19.14 12.69
N ALA A 10 -7.33 -18.17 12.66
CA ALA A 10 -7.10 -17.39 11.46
C ALA A 10 -6.54 -18.23 10.30
N GLN A 11 -5.63 -19.18 10.60
CA GLN A 11 -5.10 -20.10 9.59
C GLN A 11 -6.17 -21.05 9.08
N GLU A 12 -7.00 -21.64 9.95
CA GLU A 12 -8.13 -22.48 9.58
C GLU A 12 -9.11 -21.74 8.65
N ILE A 13 -9.42 -20.50 8.98
CA ILE A 13 -10.28 -19.64 8.15
C ILE A 13 -9.63 -19.39 6.78
N LEU A 14 -8.35 -19.02 6.73
CA LEU A 14 -7.64 -18.76 5.50
C LEU A 14 -7.61 -19.98 4.59
N ASP A 15 -7.22 -21.14 5.13
CA ASP A 15 -7.10 -22.39 4.37
C ASP A 15 -8.44 -22.77 3.73
N SER A 16 -9.54 -22.68 4.49
CA SER A 16 -10.88 -22.94 3.98
C SER A 16 -11.30 -21.92 2.91
N CYS A 17 -10.99 -20.62 3.12
CA CYS A 17 -11.28 -19.60 2.11
C CYS A 17 -10.55 -19.86 0.79
N LEU A 18 -9.28 -20.29 0.86
CA LEU A 18 -8.47 -20.56 -0.32
C LEU A 18 -8.89 -21.85 -1.04
N HIS A 19 -9.35 -22.86 -0.31
CA HIS A 19 -9.72 -24.16 -0.86
C HIS A 19 -11.16 -24.17 -1.37
N ASP A 20 -12.12 -23.75 -0.53
CA ASP A 20 -13.55 -23.94 -0.75
C ASP A 20 -14.29 -22.61 -1.07
N GLY A 21 -13.62 -21.46 -0.96
CA GLY A 21 -14.26 -20.15 -1.06
C GLY A 21 -15.28 -19.88 0.06
N THR A 22 -15.16 -20.58 1.19
CA THR A 22 -16.01 -20.46 2.38
C THR A 22 -15.12 -20.41 3.64
N TRP A 23 -15.72 -20.29 4.81
CA TRP A 23 -14.98 -20.30 6.09
C TRP A 23 -15.74 -21.06 7.16
N PRO A 24 -15.05 -21.66 8.14
CA PRO A 24 -15.67 -22.30 9.32
C PRO A 24 -16.35 -21.24 10.18
N ALA A 25 -17.68 -21.21 10.21
CA ALA A 25 -18.45 -20.18 10.92
C ALA A 25 -18.04 -20.05 12.39
N ARG A 26 -17.84 -21.19 13.09
CA ARG A 26 -17.45 -21.20 14.51
C ARG A 26 -16.05 -20.58 14.73
N ALA A 27 -15.10 -20.83 13.83
CA ALA A 27 -13.75 -20.28 13.94
C ALA A 27 -13.80 -18.74 13.78
N LEU A 28 -14.54 -18.24 12.79
CA LEU A 28 -14.72 -16.81 12.57
C LEU A 28 -15.42 -16.14 13.75
N GLU A 29 -16.53 -16.69 14.24
CA GLU A 29 -17.26 -16.15 15.40
C GLU A 29 -16.33 -16.06 16.62
N THR A 30 -15.60 -17.13 16.94
CA THR A 30 -14.67 -17.14 18.08
C THR A 30 -13.57 -16.07 17.90
N LEU A 31 -13.04 -15.90 16.69
CA LEU A 31 -11.99 -14.90 16.43
C LEU A 31 -12.53 -13.47 16.56
N VAL A 32 -13.75 -13.22 16.07
CA VAL A 32 -14.42 -11.91 16.15
C VAL A 32 -14.82 -11.59 17.59
N GLU A 33 -15.40 -12.54 18.33
CA GLU A 33 -15.74 -12.36 19.75
C GLU A 33 -14.50 -11.97 20.56
N ARG A 34 -13.37 -12.65 20.35
CA ARG A 34 -12.10 -12.28 20.99
C ARG A 34 -11.60 -10.89 20.57
N ALA A 35 -11.72 -10.55 19.30
CA ALA A 35 -11.28 -9.26 18.78
C ALA A 35 -12.12 -8.07 19.31
N LEU A 36 -13.32 -8.34 19.79
CA LEU A 36 -14.26 -7.37 20.37
C LEU A 36 -14.27 -7.37 21.91
N ASP A 37 -13.58 -8.31 22.57
CA ASP A 37 -13.64 -8.44 24.03
C ASP A 37 -12.86 -7.32 24.75
N PRO A 38 -13.54 -6.38 25.42
CA PRO A 38 -12.87 -5.32 26.17
C PRO A 38 -12.27 -5.81 27.50
N GLY A 39 -12.63 -7.01 27.96
CA GLY A 39 -12.14 -7.60 29.20
C GLY A 39 -10.69 -8.10 29.11
N ASP A 40 -10.21 -8.41 27.89
CA ASP A 40 -8.81 -8.78 27.63
C ASP A 40 -8.28 -8.05 26.39
N PRO A 41 -7.81 -6.78 26.53
CA PRO A 41 -7.32 -5.99 25.41
C PRO A 41 -6.11 -6.59 24.68
N LEU A 42 -5.28 -7.39 25.38
CA LEU A 42 -4.12 -8.06 24.75
C LEU A 42 -4.60 -9.19 23.84
N LEU A 43 -5.51 -10.01 24.31
CA LEU A 43 -6.11 -11.08 23.50
C LEU A 43 -6.91 -10.49 22.34
N ALA A 44 -7.67 -9.41 22.54
CA ALA A 44 -8.43 -8.74 21.51
C ALA A 44 -7.52 -8.14 20.41
N THR A 45 -6.42 -7.53 20.79
CA THR A 45 -5.40 -7.03 19.85
C THR A 45 -4.76 -8.17 19.06
N ALA A 46 -4.43 -9.29 19.72
CA ALA A 46 -3.87 -10.46 19.06
C ALA A 46 -4.84 -11.10 18.05
N ALA A 47 -6.13 -11.20 18.42
CA ALA A 47 -7.19 -11.71 17.55
C ALA A 47 -7.43 -10.80 16.35
N THR A 48 -7.48 -9.48 16.56
CA THR A 48 -7.58 -8.49 15.50
C THR A 48 -6.39 -8.60 14.54
N ARG A 49 -5.17 -8.69 15.09
CA ARG A 49 -3.96 -8.84 14.27
C ARG A 49 -4.01 -10.12 13.43
N ALA A 50 -4.41 -11.25 14.01
CA ALA A 50 -4.53 -12.52 13.31
C ALA A 50 -5.56 -12.44 12.17
N LEU A 51 -6.75 -11.86 12.44
CA LEU A 51 -7.79 -11.66 11.43
C LEU A 51 -7.26 -10.83 10.24
N PHE A 52 -6.58 -9.71 10.50
CA PHE A 52 -6.12 -8.83 9.42
C PHE A 52 -4.87 -9.39 8.70
N ALA A 53 -3.82 -9.75 9.43
CA ALA A 53 -2.54 -10.12 8.83
C ALA A 53 -2.57 -11.51 8.16
N ILE A 54 -3.29 -12.48 8.75
CA ILE A 54 -3.33 -13.84 8.22
C ILE A 54 -4.45 -13.98 7.17
N VAL A 55 -5.67 -13.49 7.47
CA VAL A 55 -6.82 -13.73 6.58
C VAL A 55 -7.00 -12.60 5.58
N ILE A 56 -7.25 -11.37 6.04
CA ILE A 56 -7.68 -10.27 5.17
C ILE A 56 -6.59 -9.85 4.18
N GLU A 57 -5.35 -9.67 4.68
CA GLU A 57 -4.24 -9.26 3.82
C GLU A 57 -3.90 -10.34 2.81
N ARG A 58 -3.91 -11.60 3.22
CA ARG A 58 -3.62 -12.73 2.33
C ARG A 58 -4.65 -12.88 1.22
N LEU A 59 -5.95 -12.80 1.53
CA LEU A 59 -7.00 -12.83 0.52
C LEU A 59 -6.87 -11.68 -0.48
N GLY A 60 -6.48 -10.51 -0.01
CA GLY A 60 -6.26 -9.33 -0.86
C GLY A 60 -5.02 -9.41 -1.75
N ASP A 61 -3.92 -9.94 -1.22
CA ASP A 61 -2.60 -9.96 -1.89
C ASP A 61 -2.51 -10.98 -3.05
N LEU A 62 -3.46 -11.88 -3.16
CA LEU A 62 -3.55 -12.81 -4.28
C LEU A 62 -4.16 -12.19 -5.55
N PHE A 63 -4.81 -11.03 -5.44
CA PHE A 63 -5.46 -10.34 -6.57
C PHE A 63 -6.42 -11.23 -7.37
N GLU A 64 -7.11 -12.14 -6.67
CA GLU A 64 -8.12 -13.01 -7.24
C GLU A 64 -9.52 -12.43 -7.07
N PRO A 65 -10.28 -12.12 -8.13
CA PRO A 65 -11.64 -11.59 -8.00
C PRO A 65 -12.57 -12.44 -7.15
N ALA A 66 -12.46 -13.78 -7.25
CA ALA A 66 -13.24 -14.69 -6.41
C ALA A 66 -12.92 -14.57 -4.92
N LEU A 67 -11.66 -14.32 -4.55
CA LEU A 67 -11.26 -14.11 -3.16
C LEU A 67 -11.70 -12.73 -2.63
N CYS A 68 -11.82 -11.73 -3.51
CA CYS A 68 -12.45 -10.46 -3.14
C CYS A 68 -13.93 -10.64 -2.77
N ASP A 69 -14.63 -11.53 -3.47
CA ASP A 69 -16.02 -11.88 -3.13
C ASP A 69 -16.10 -12.66 -1.79
N VAL A 70 -15.15 -13.55 -1.52
CA VAL A 70 -15.02 -14.24 -0.23
C VAL A 70 -14.78 -13.22 0.88
N TYR A 71 -13.81 -12.33 0.68
CA TYR A 71 -13.53 -11.24 1.60
C TYR A 71 -14.78 -10.41 1.90
N ALA A 72 -15.48 -9.93 0.85
CA ALA A 72 -16.64 -9.06 1.02
C ALA A 72 -17.75 -9.74 1.83
N ARG A 73 -18.04 -11.01 1.56
CA ARG A 73 -19.03 -11.79 2.33
C ARG A 73 -18.62 -11.96 3.79
N MET A 74 -17.41 -12.40 4.03
CA MET A 74 -16.88 -12.63 5.38
C MET A 74 -16.80 -11.32 6.17
N PHE A 75 -16.23 -10.29 5.59
CA PHE A 75 -15.98 -9.06 6.33
C PHE A 75 -17.23 -8.21 6.54
N SER A 76 -18.24 -8.30 5.66
CA SER A 76 -19.58 -7.75 5.94
C SER A 76 -20.19 -8.36 7.20
N HIS A 77 -20.02 -9.67 7.42
CA HIS A 77 -20.43 -10.34 8.65
C HIS A 77 -19.63 -9.82 9.87
N VAL A 78 -18.31 -9.70 9.75
CA VAL A 78 -17.44 -9.14 10.80
C VAL A 78 -17.88 -7.71 11.17
N ILE A 79 -18.13 -6.85 10.17
CA ILE A 79 -18.59 -5.48 10.40
C ILE A 79 -19.94 -5.46 11.13
N SER A 80 -20.91 -6.27 10.71
CA SER A 80 -22.24 -6.31 11.35
C SER A 80 -22.19 -6.78 12.82
N ARG A 81 -21.22 -7.65 13.16
CA ARG A 81 -20.97 -8.06 14.56
C ARG A 81 -20.32 -6.94 15.38
N ALA A 82 -19.37 -6.21 14.77
CA ALA A 82 -18.63 -5.13 15.44
C ALA A 82 -19.44 -3.84 15.55
N LEU A 83 -20.26 -3.54 14.57
CA LEU A 83 -21.05 -2.32 14.42
C LEU A 83 -22.52 -2.69 14.14
N PRO A 84 -23.36 -2.92 15.18
CA PRO A 84 -24.72 -3.41 15.02
C PRO A 84 -25.68 -2.51 14.22
N ALA A 85 -25.29 -1.28 13.93
CA ALA A 85 -26.02 -0.38 13.03
C ALA A 85 -26.01 -0.84 11.56
N TYR A 86 -25.09 -1.75 11.19
CA TYR A 86 -24.97 -2.26 9.83
C TYR A 86 -25.46 -3.70 9.73
N ASN A 87 -26.24 -3.98 8.68
CA ASN A 87 -26.63 -5.33 8.30
C ASN A 87 -25.64 -5.92 7.28
N ALA A 88 -25.21 -7.15 7.46
CA ALA A 88 -24.21 -7.79 6.59
C ALA A 88 -24.70 -7.97 5.14
N GLU A 89 -25.98 -8.28 4.94
CA GLU A 89 -26.56 -8.43 3.61
C GLU A 89 -26.65 -7.09 2.86
N ASP A 90 -27.08 -6.04 3.56
CA ASP A 90 -27.13 -4.68 2.99
C ASP A 90 -25.74 -4.17 2.59
N LEU A 91 -24.72 -4.41 3.42
CA LEU A 91 -23.33 -4.09 3.10
C LEU A 91 -22.86 -4.83 1.85
N LEU A 92 -23.16 -6.11 1.74
CA LEU A 92 -22.77 -6.93 0.59
C LEU A 92 -23.52 -6.52 -0.70
N VAL A 93 -24.82 -6.22 -0.61
CA VAL A 93 -25.62 -5.70 -1.75
C VAL A 93 -25.05 -4.37 -2.23
N ARG A 94 -24.74 -3.46 -1.29
CA ARG A 94 -24.10 -2.18 -1.61
C ARG A 94 -22.73 -2.40 -2.28
N TYR A 95 -21.87 -3.23 -1.69
CA TYR A 95 -20.55 -3.53 -2.22
C TYR A 95 -20.60 -4.02 -3.68
N LYS A 96 -21.49 -4.96 -3.99
CA LYS A 96 -21.69 -5.45 -5.36
C LYS A 96 -22.11 -4.35 -6.34
N ARG A 97 -22.83 -3.34 -5.87
CA ARG A 97 -23.28 -2.20 -6.68
C ARG A 97 -22.14 -1.19 -6.92
N ILE A 98 -21.41 -0.79 -5.86
CA ILE A 98 -20.38 0.25 -5.96
C ILE A 98 -19.12 -0.21 -6.69
N ARG A 99 -18.82 -1.51 -6.71
CA ARG A 99 -17.65 -2.06 -7.43
C ARG A 99 -17.83 -2.07 -8.95
N GLN A 100 -19.06 -1.93 -9.42
CA GLN A 100 -19.32 -1.79 -10.85
C GLN A 100 -18.91 -0.41 -11.32
N VAL A 101 -18.14 -0.37 -12.41
CA VAL A 101 -17.69 0.90 -12.97
C VAL A 101 -18.90 1.72 -13.41
N ARG A 102 -18.99 2.93 -12.90
CA ARG A 102 -20.06 3.87 -13.19
C ARG A 102 -19.46 5.19 -13.62
N ARG A 103 -19.86 5.69 -14.78
CA ARG A 103 -19.44 7.00 -15.26
C ARG A 103 -19.98 8.12 -14.38
N PHE A 104 -19.16 9.13 -14.17
CA PHE A 104 -19.58 10.38 -13.54
C PHE A 104 -20.63 11.06 -14.44
N PRO A 105 -21.84 11.34 -13.94
CA PRO A 105 -22.94 11.83 -14.77
C PRO A 105 -22.78 13.32 -15.18
N GLY A 106 -21.74 13.99 -14.73
CA GLY A 106 -21.60 15.44 -14.83
C GLY A 106 -22.21 16.18 -13.64
N GLY A 107 -22.14 17.51 -13.67
CA GLY A 107 -22.62 18.39 -12.61
C GLY A 107 -21.49 19.16 -11.93
N GLU A 108 -21.87 20.12 -11.09
CA GLU A 108 -20.94 20.93 -10.32
C GLU A 108 -20.36 20.08 -9.16
N VAL A 109 -19.04 20.04 -9.08
CA VAL A 109 -18.30 19.42 -7.98
C VAL A 109 -17.49 20.53 -7.29
N LYS A 110 -17.73 20.72 -5.99
CA LYS A 110 -17.03 21.73 -5.17
C LYS A 110 -15.82 21.15 -4.47
N ARG A 111 -15.90 19.86 -4.09
CA ARG A 111 -14.85 19.16 -3.37
C ARG A 111 -14.72 17.72 -3.85
N VAL A 112 -13.48 17.26 -3.99
CA VAL A 112 -13.15 15.85 -4.25
C VAL A 112 -12.30 15.32 -3.10
N LEU A 113 -12.82 14.33 -2.40
CA LEU A 113 -12.08 13.60 -1.36
C LEU A 113 -11.46 12.36 -1.99
N VAL A 114 -10.15 12.28 -2.01
CA VAL A 114 -9.41 11.09 -2.44
C VAL A 114 -8.87 10.38 -1.20
N LEU A 115 -9.34 9.18 -0.94
CA LEU A 115 -8.96 8.44 0.25
C LEU A 115 -7.56 7.83 0.08
N SER A 116 -6.72 8.00 1.11
CA SER A 116 -5.43 7.30 1.21
C SER A 116 -5.64 5.80 1.35
N ARG A 117 -4.78 5.01 0.75
CA ARG A 117 -4.68 3.56 1.00
C ARG A 117 -3.94 3.22 2.29
N VAL A 118 -3.55 4.24 3.05
CA VAL A 118 -2.82 4.21 4.33
C VAL A 118 -1.43 3.54 4.31
N THR A 119 -0.98 3.13 3.12
CA THR A 119 0.36 2.59 2.86
C THR A 119 1.08 3.49 1.88
N LEU A 120 2.29 3.95 2.20
CA LEU A 120 3.04 4.91 1.38
C LEU A 120 3.18 4.47 -0.09
N GLY A 121 3.64 3.22 -0.32
CA GLY A 121 3.80 2.71 -1.68
C GLY A 121 2.50 2.63 -2.47
N ALA A 122 1.40 2.23 -1.82
CA ALA A 122 0.09 2.18 -2.46
C ALA A 122 -0.47 3.58 -2.74
N ASP A 123 -0.16 4.57 -1.90
CA ASP A 123 -0.56 5.95 -2.18
C ASP A 123 0.22 6.54 -3.35
N VAL A 124 1.49 6.19 -3.52
CA VAL A 124 2.22 6.60 -4.73
C VAL A 124 1.70 5.87 -5.96
N ALA A 125 1.50 4.55 -5.89
CA ALA A 125 1.14 3.76 -7.07
C ALA A 125 -0.32 3.94 -7.53
N VAL A 126 -1.24 4.26 -6.62
CA VAL A 126 -2.69 4.25 -6.86
C VAL A 126 -3.33 5.59 -6.49
N THR A 127 -3.20 6.03 -5.23
CA THR A 127 -3.86 7.26 -4.76
C THR A 127 -3.37 8.49 -5.53
N SER A 128 -2.07 8.58 -5.85
CA SER A 128 -1.52 9.70 -6.62
C SER A 128 -2.11 9.83 -8.02
N VAL A 129 -2.39 8.69 -8.66
CA VAL A 129 -3.07 8.66 -9.97
C VAL A 129 -4.48 9.24 -9.85
N ALA A 130 -5.20 8.89 -8.77
CA ALA A 130 -6.53 9.46 -8.51
C ALA A 130 -6.46 10.96 -8.21
N LEU A 131 -5.44 11.43 -7.46
CA LEU A 131 -5.21 12.86 -7.21
C LEU A 131 -4.91 13.61 -8.51
N ALA A 132 -4.06 13.07 -9.39
CA ALA A 132 -3.74 13.67 -10.67
C ALA A 132 -5.00 13.78 -11.56
N ALA A 133 -5.77 12.70 -11.70
CA ALA A 133 -7.01 12.69 -12.47
C ALA A 133 -8.06 13.66 -11.91
N ALA A 134 -8.19 13.74 -10.58
CA ALA A 134 -9.11 14.68 -9.93
C ALA A 134 -8.76 16.15 -10.22
N LYS A 135 -7.46 16.49 -10.20
CA LYS A 135 -6.99 17.86 -10.55
C LYS A 135 -7.33 18.23 -11.99
N ASP A 136 -7.12 17.29 -12.92
CA ASP A 136 -7.39 17.52 -14.35
C ASP A 136 -8.90 17.63 -14.62
N ARG A 137 -9.69 16.76 -14.00
CA ARG A 137 -11.14 16.69 -14.24
C ARG A 137 -11.93 17.79 -13.55
N PHE A 138 -11.48 18.24 -12.39
CA PHE A 138 -12.17 19.21 -11.54
C PHE A 138 -11.26 20.40 -11.20
N PRO A 139 -10.89 21.23 -12.20
CA PRO A 139 -9.91 22.32 -11.99
C PRO A 139 -10.35 23.36 -10.96
N ASP A 140 -11.67 23.55 -10.80
CA ASP A 140 -12.25 24.56 -9.90
C ASP A 140 -12.62 23.97 -8.52
N ALA A 141 -12.56 22.64 -8.35
CA ALA A 141 -12.88 22.00 -7.08
C ALA A 141 -11.68 22.00 -6.11
N GLU A 142 -11.98 21.97 -4.83
CA GLU A 142 -11.01 21.65 -3.79
C GLU A 142 -10.70 20.15 -3.86
N ILE A 143 -9.42 19.78 -4.06
CA ILE A 143 -8.98 18.38 -4.09
C ILE A 143 -8.27 18.07 -2.79
N CYS A 144 -8.79 17.12 -1.99
CA CYS A 144 -8.24 16.78 -0.70
C CYS A 144 -7.78 15.32 -0.66
N LEU A 145 -6.54 15.08 -0.23
CA LEU A 145 -6.10 13.79 0.24
C LEU A 145 -6.60 13.57 1.68
N VAL A 146 -7.32 12.49 1.91
CA VAL A 146 -7.86 12.14 3.23
C VAL A 146 -7.14 10.92 3.79
N GLY A 147 -6.46 11.07 4.92
CA GLY A 147 -5.71 9.95 5.51
C GLY A 147 -4.62 10.35 6.49
N PRO A 148 -3.63 9.47 6.75
CA PRO A 148 -2.55 9.75 7.68
C PRO A 148 -1.60 10.84 7.19
N GLN A 149 -1.11 11.69 8.09
CA GLN A 149 -0.21 12.81 7.79
C GLN A 149 1.03 12.38 6.98
N LYS A 150 1.71 11.30 7.38
CA LYS A 150 2.91 10.81 6.68
C LYS A 150 2.69 10.51 5.19
N ASN A 151 1.45 10.20 4.78
CA ASN A 151 1.08 9.95 3.40
C ASN A 151 0.85 11.28 2.66
N ALA A 152 0.28 12.27 3.34
CA ALA A 152 0.08 13.61 2.79
C ALA A 152 1.39 14.37 2.55
N GLU A 153 2.40 14.17 3.38
CA GLU A 153 3.74 14.76 3.23
C GLU A 153 4.39 14.44 1.88
N LEU A 154 3.99 13.32 1.23
CA LEU A 154 4.45 12.99 -0.12
C LEU A 154 3.94 13.97 -1.20
N PHE A 155 2.95 14.79 -0.90
CA PHE A 155 2.31 15.73 -1.82
C PHE A 155 2.35 17.19 -1.31
N GLU A 156 3.12 17.46 -0.26
CA GLU A 156 3.15 18.74 0.45
C GLU A 156 3.50 19.93 -0.44
N ALA A 157 4.34 19.74 -1.44
CA ALA A 157 4.70 20.80 -2.39
C ALA A 157 3.66 21.01 -3.53
N ASP A 158 2.65 20.14 -3.62
CA ASP A 158 1.55 20.33 -4.58
C ASP A 158 0.44 21.22 -3.99
N THR A 159 0.48 22.49 -4.28
CA THR A 159 -0.46 23.49 -3.75
C THR A 159 -1.91 23.30 -4.19
N ARG A 160 -2.17 22.38 -5.13
CA ARG A 160 -3.53 22.01 -5.56
C ARG A 160 -4.14 20.91 -4.68
N ILE A 161 -3.35 20.29 -3.81
CA ILE A 161 -3.82 19.22 -2.93
C ILE A 161 -3.97 19.74 -1.51
N GLY A 162 -5.22 19.80 -1.04
CA GLY A 162 -5.53 19.95 0.38
C GLY A 162 -5.32 18.65 1.15
N TYR A 163 -5.26 18.76 2.47
CA TYR A 163 -5.10 17.60 3.35
C TYR A 163 -6.14 17.60 4.47
N ILE A 164 -6.78 16.45 4.67
CA ILE A 164 -7.70 16.22 5.78
C ILE A 164 -7.17 15.01 6.59
N PRO A 165 -6.74 15.24 7.85
CA PRO A 165 -6.19 14.18 8.68
C PRO A 165 -7.27 13.18 9.09
N VAL A 166 -7.06 11.91 8.78
CA VAL A 166 -7.83 10.78 9.30
C VAL A 166 -6.86 9.66 9.65
N ASN A 167 -6.88 9.24 10.89
CA ASN A 167 -5.96 8.23 11.37
C ASN A 167 -6.54 6.82 11.22
N TYR A 168 -5.71 5.92 10.68
CA TYR A 168 -5.98 4.50 10.64
C TYR A 168 -5.12 3.76 11.65
N ARG A 169 -5.75 3.15 12.65
CA ARG A 169 -5.05 2.38 13.68
C ARG A 169 -4.76 0.96 13.18
N ARG A 170 -3.50 0.65 12.88
CA ARG A 170 -3.09 -0.71 12.48
C ARG A 170 -2.95 -1.68 13.65
N SER A 171 -2.81 -1.17 14.86
CA SER A 171 -2.77 -1.89 16.12
C SER A 171 -4.01 -1.56 16.94
N GLY A 172 -4.36 -2.44 17.87
CA GLY A 172 -5.51 -2.28 18.72
C GLY A 172 -6.62 -3.30 18.46
N MET A 173 -7.76 -3.09 19.06
CA MET A 173 -8.94 -3.93 18.94
C MET A 173 -9.64 -3.72 17.59
N LEU A 174 -10.57 -4.59 17.25
CA LEU A 174 -11.31 -4.51 15.97
C LEU A 174 -12.03 -3.18 15.79
N LEU A 175 -12.67 -2.64 16.83
CA LEU A 175 -13.34 -1.35 16.77
C LEU A 175 -12.38 -0.19 16.47
N ASP A 176 -11.16 -0.23 16.97
CA ASP A 176 -10.15 0.80 16.65
C ASP A 176 -9.85 0.87 15.16
N ARG A 177 -9.82 -0.30 14.48
CA ARG A 177 -9.61 -0.37 13.03
C ARG A 177 -10.79 0.11 12.20
N LEU A 178 -12.00 0.02 12.75
CA LEU A 178 -13.23 0.43 12.06
C LEU A 178 -13.59 1.90 12.34
N ALA A 179 -12.97 2.53 13.34
CA ALA A 179 -13.32 3.87 13.82
C ALA A 179 -13.21 4.98 12.76
N ALA A 180 -12.27 4.87 11.83
CA ALA A 180 -12.04 5.88 10.78
C ALA A 180 -13.29 6.17 9.94
N ALA A 181 -14.15 5.19 9.73
CA ALA A 181 -15.35 5.35 8.89
C ALA A 181 -16.35 6.36 9.44
N ALA A 182 -16.51 6.46 10.77
CA ALA A 182 -17.40 7.44 11.39
C ALA A 182 -16.93 8.89 11.17
N GLU A 183 -15.61 9.12 11.24
CA GLU A 183 -15.01 10.41 10.94
C GLU A 183 -15.20 10.77 9.46
N LEU A 184 -15.00 9.81 8.56
CA LEU A 184 -15.20 9.98 7.13
C LEU A 184 -16.65 10.32 6.76
N GLN A 185 -17.64 9.77 7.43
CA GLN A 185 -19.06 10.11 7.23
C GLN A 185 -19.32 11.61 7.45
N THR A 186 -18.76 12.16 8.53
CA THR A 186 -18.89 13.59 8.83
C THR A 186 -18.18 14.46 7.78
N ILE A 187 -16.99 14.05 7.33
CA ILE A 187 -16.20 14.78 6.32
C ILE A 187 -16.88 14.76 4.94
N ALA A 188 -17.51 13.63 4.58
CA ALA A 188 -18.12 13.42 3.26
C ALA A 188 -19.57 13.95 3.15
N ASP A 189 -20.17 14.45 4.22
CA ASP A 189 -21.59 14.90 4.22
C ASP A 189 -21.83 16.25 3.54
N GLU A 190 -20.78 16.98 3.21
CA GLU A 190 -20.88 18.30 2.58
C GLU A 190 -21.43 18.22 1.15
N THR A 191 -22.38 19.12 0.84
CA THR A 191 -23.03 19.20 -0.48
C THR A 191 -22.04 19.58 -1.59
N GLY A 192 -22.10 18.88 -2.73
CA GLY A 192 -21.15 19.07 -3.84
C GLY A 192 -19.83 18.33 -3.66
N THR A 193 -19.73 17.48 -2.65
CA THR A 193 -18.57 16.61 -2.42
C THR A 193 -18.75 15.26 -3.13
N ILE A 194 -17.71 14.81 -3.82
CA ILE A 194 -17.58 13.42 -4.29
C ILE A 194 -16.41 12.73 -3.59
N VAL A 195 -16.47 11.42 -3.47
CA VAL A 195 -15.44 10.58 -2.86
C VAL A 195 -14.87 9.64 -3.91
N ILE A 196 -13.56 9.63 -4.06
CA ILE A 196 -12.81 8.62 -4.81
C ILE A 196 -12.11 7.73 -3.78
N ASP A 197 -12.55 6.48 -3.70
CA ASP A 197 -11.97 5.47 -2.83
C ASP A 197 -11.15 4.48 -3.66
N PRO A 198 -9.82 4.55 -3.61
CA PRO A 198 -8.95 3.65 -4.35
C PRO A 198 -8.69 2.35 -3.58
N ASP A 199 -9.73 1.71 -3.02
CA ASP A 199 -9.62 0.50 -2.21
C ASP A 199 -8.97 0.76 -0.84
N SER A 200 -9.47 1.79 -0.16
CA SER A 200 -8.91 2.28 1.11
C SER A 200 -9.27 1.38 2.30
N ARG A 201 -8.30 1.21 3.20
CA ARG A 201 -8.58 0.57 4.50
C ARG A 201 -9.38 1.46 5.44
N LEU A 202 -9.50 2.74 5.18
CA LEU A 202 -10.32 3.67 5.96
C LEU A 202 -11.81 3.32 5.89
N THR A 203 -12.25 2.72 4.77
CA THR A 203 -13.62 2.25 4.54
C THR A 203 -13.73 0.73 4.61
N GLN A 204 -12.67 0.05 5.03
CA GLN A 204 -12.53 -1.41 4.93
C GLN A 204 -12.81 -1.90 3.52
N LEU A 205 -12.03 -1.31 2.58
CA LEU A 205 -12.04 -1.68 1.17
C LEU A 205 -13.44 -1.51 0.54
N GLY A 206 -14.08 -0.37 0.81
CA GLY A 206 -15.38 -0.01 0.26
C GLY A 206 -16.59 -0.59 0.99
N LEU A 207 -16.42 -1.46 1.99
CA LEU A 207 -17.56 -2.11 2.66
C LEU A 207 -18.36 -1.15 3.53
N ILE A 208 -17.71 -0.29 4.33
CA ILE A 208 -18.40 0.64 5.21
C ILE A 208 -18.86 1.88 4.42
N PRO A 209 -20.16 2.17 4.37
CA PRO A 209 -20.67 3.36 3.69
C PRO A 209 -20.28 4.63 4.44
N ILE A 210 -19.77 5.63 3.73
CA ILE A 210 -19.38 6.93 4.27
C ILE A 210 -20.16 8.10 3.66
N CYS A 211 -20.84 7.87 2.55
CA CYS A 211 -21.76 8.79 1.90
C CYS A 211 -22.72 8.03 0.98
N GLU A 212 -23.63 8.74 0.32
CA GLU A 212 -24.51 8.16 -0.70
C GLU A 212 -23.71 7.59 -1.87
N ASP A 213 -24.12 6.43 -2.38
CA ASP A 213 -23.45 5.75 -3.49
C ASP A 213 -23.37 6.64 -4.75
N ALA A 214 -24.30 7.55 -4.96
CA ALA A 214 -24.29 8.47 -6.09
C ALA A 214 -23.03 9.36 -6.12
N ARG A 215 -22.46 9.65 -4.97
CA ARG A 215 -21.27 10.49 -4.78
C ARG A 215 -19.99 9.69 -4.49
N TYR A 216 -20.06 8.34 -4.46
CA TYR A 216 -18.98 7.46 -4.06
C TYR A 216 -18.47 6.66 -5.25
N TYR A 217 -17.20 6.82 -5.62
CA TYR A 217 -16.52 6.16 -6.73
C TYR A 217 -15.46 5.22 -6.18
N PHE A 218 -15.71 3.92 -6.30
CA PHE A 218 -14.87 2.88 -5.71
C PHE A 218 -14.06 2.14 -6.77
N PHE A 219 -12.74 2.21 -6.65
CA PHE A 219 -11.80 1.43 -7.45
C PHE A 219 -11.39 0.17 -6.69
N GLU A 220 -11.97 -0.97 -7.00
CA GLU A 220 -11.58 -2.24 -6.39
C GLU A 220 -10.27 -2.74 -6.98
N SER A 221 -9.14 -2.22 -6.52
CA SER A 221 -7.80 -2.44 -7.10
C SER A 221 -7.39 -3.91 -7.15
N ARG A 222 -7.94 -4.74 -6.26
CA ARG A 222 -7.62 -6.17 -6.15
C ARG A 222 -8.32 -7.03 -7.20
N ALA A 223 -9.47 -6.62 -7.69
CA ALA A 223 -10.28 -7.40 -8.66
C ALA A 223 -10.36 -6.75 -10.04
N PHE A 224 -10.20 -5.41 -10.12
CA PHE A 224 -10.29 -4.70 -11.39
C PHE A 224 -9.22 -5.18 -12.39
N GLY A 225 -9.64 -5.40 -13.63
CA GLY A 225 -8.80 -6.00 -14.68
C GLY A 225 -8.71 -7.53 -14.63
N GLY A 226 -9.36 -8.18 -13.67
CA GLY A 226 -9.45 -9.65 -13.59
C GLY A 226 -8.09 -10.33 -13.62
N GLN A 227 -7.86 -11.18 -14.64
CA GLN A 227 -6.63 -11.97 -14.81
C GLN A 227 -5.48 -11.19 -15.49
N MET A 228 -5.68 -9.91 -15.84
CA MET A 228 -4.63 -9.11 -16.50
C MET A 228 -3.42 -8.93 -15.57
N GLU A 229 -2.21 -9.00 -16.16
CA GLU A 229 -0.93 -8.75 -15.47
C GLU A 229 -0.48 -7.28 -15.56
N THR A 230 -1.44 -6.39 -15.67
CA THR A 230 -1.21 -4.95 -15.79
C THR A 230 -0.88 -4.34 -14.43
N PRO A 231 0.16 -3.50 -14.29
CA PRO A 231 0.48 -2.81 -13.05
C PRO A 231 -0.64 -1.93 -12.53
N LEU A 232 -0.76 -1.81 -11.21
CA LEU A 232 -1.83 -1.04 -10.55
C LEU A 232 -1.92 0.42 -11.01
N PRO A 233 -0.82 1.16 -11.23
CA PRO A 233 -0.93 2.53 -11.74
C PRO A 233 -1.68 2.62 -13.07
N GLN A 234 -1.40 1.70 -14.00
CA GLN A 234 -2.07 1.66 -15.30
C GLN A 234 -3.54 1.28 -15.17
N LEU A 235 -3.87 0.30 -14.32
CA LEU A 235 -5.26 -0.09 -14.06
C LEU A 235 -6.04 1.03 -13.39
N THR A 236 -5.42 1.77 -12.48
CA THR A 236 -6.03 2.93 -11.84
C THR A 236 -6.33 4.02 -12.87
N GLY A 237 -5.36 4.32 -13.75
CA GLY A 237 -5.55 5.28 -14.85
C GLY A 237 -6.66 4.86 -15.80
N ALA A 238 -6.74 3.58 -16.17
CA ALA A 238 -7.79 3.04 -17.03
C ALA A 238 -9.18 3.17 -16.38
N TRP A 239 -9.29 2.83 -15.10
CA TRP A 239 -10.53 2.99 -14.35
C TRP A 239 -10.97 4.46 -14.25
N LEU A 240 -10.03 5.38 -13.96
CA LEU A 240 -10.32 6.81 -13.88
C LEU A 240 -10.76 7.39 -15.23
N ALA A 241 -10.14 6.95 -16.31
CA ALA A 241 -10.55 7.34 -17.66
C ALA A 241 -11.98 6.87 -17.97
N GLU A 242 -12.35 5.66 -17.57
CA GLU A 242 -13.72 5.14 -17.77
C GLU A 242 -14.76 5.88 -16.92
N VAL A 243 -14.41 6.20 -15.66
CA VAL A 243 -15.32 6.85 -14.69
C VAL A 243 -15.47 8.34 -14.97
N PHE A 244 -14.37 9.06 -15.18
CA PHE A 244 -14.32 10.51 -15.21
C PHE A 244 -14.00 11.12 -16.57
N ASP A 245 -13.79 10.28 -17.60
CA ASP A 245 -13.40 10.73 -18.95
C ASP A 245 -12.11 11.58 -18.92
N THR A 246 -11.12 11.13 -18.12
CA THR A 246 -9.82 11.78 -18.01
C THR A 246 -8.83 11.26 -19.03
N PRO A 247 -7.85 12.06 -19.48
CA PRO A 247 -6.71 11.53 -20.21
C PRO A 247 -5.91 10.55 -19.33
N PRO A 248 -5.04 9.72 -19.93
CA PRO A 248 -4.13 8.88 -19.16
C PRO A 248 -3.24 9.73 -18.24
N VAL A 249 -3.29 9.45 -16.94
CA VAL A 249 -2.47 10.11 -15.92
C VAL A 249 -1.45 9.13 -15.36
N GLN A 250 -0.30 9.66 -14.94
CA GLN A 250 0.77 8.89 -14.34
C GLN A 250 0.80 9.11 -12.82
N PRO A 251 1.31 8.15 -12.05
CA PRO A 251 1.60 8.37 -10.64
C PRO A 251 2.63 9.49 -10.48
N TYR A 252 2.56 10.19 -9.35
CA TYR A 252 3.51 11.26 -9.01
C TYR A 252 3.70 11.37 -7.51
N VAL A 253 4.71 12.10 -7.12
CA VAL A 253 4.89 12.62 -5.76
C VAL A 253 5.41 14.06 -5.84
N ALA A 254 5.12 14.86 -4.82
CA ALA A 254 5.58 16.24 -4.70
C ALA A 254 5.97 16.54 -3.23
N PRO A 255 6.96 15.85 -2.66
CA PRO A 255 7.45 16.16 -1.32
C PRO A 255 8.18 17.52 -1.33
N THR A 256 8.31 18.14 -0.17
CA THR A 256 9.13 19.35 -0.02
C THR A 256 10.56 19.08 -0.52
N PRO A 257 11.07 19.88 -1.48
CA PRO A 257 12.40 19.69 -2.05
C PRO A 257 13.52 19.75 -1.00
N ARG A 258 14.53 18.89 -1.12
CA ARG A 258 15.73 18.86 -0.30
C ARG A 258 16.97 19.06 -1.17
N GLU A 259 18.08 19.43 -0.57
CA GLU A 259 19.37 19.49 -1.26
C GLU A 259 19.84 18.07 -1.63
N ARG A 260 20.43 17.95 -2.81
CA ARG A 260 20.98 16.67 -3.28
C ARG A 260 22.27 16.35 -2.56
N ILE A 261 22.30 15.23 -1.82
CA ILE A 261 23.47 14.77 -1.06
C ILE A 261 24.09 13.50 -1.61
N ALA A 262 23.39 12.77 -2.47
CA ALA A 262 23.86 11.51 -3.02
C ALA A 262 23.48 11.34 -4.49
N ASN A 263 24.18 10.42 -5.18
CA ASN A 263 23.88 10.01 -6.55
C ASN A 263 23.01 8.75 -6.59
N ILE A 264 23.14 7.91 -5.59
CA ILE A 264 22.44 6.62 -5.48
C ILE A 264 21.68 6.64 -4.17
N THR A 265 20.40 6.29 -4.20
CA THR A 265 19.60 6.05 -2.99
C THR A 265 19.30 4.57 -2.87
N VAL A 266 19.41 4.06 -1.66
CA VAL A 266 19.18 2.65 -1.33
C VAL A 266 18.22 2.54 -0.16
N SER A 267 17.23 1.65 -0.24
CA SER A 267 16.40 1.29 0.90
C SER A 267 16.25 -0.22 0.99
N PHE A 268 16.64 -0.78 2.12
CA PHE A 268 16.43 -2.18 2.49
C PHE A 268 15.25 -2.37 3.45
N GLY A 269 14.43 -1.33 3.62
CA GLY A 269 13.21 -1.37 4.40
C GLY A 269 12.10 -2.15 3.70
N VAL A 270 11.42 -3.05 4.43
CA VAL A 270 10.32 -3.89 3.95
C VAL A 270 9.05 -3.79 4.80
N GLY A 271 9.00 -2.79 5.71
CA GLY A 271 7.83 -2.52 6.53
C GLY A 271 7.45 -3.68 7.48
N GLY A 272 8.43 -4.41 7.98
CA GLY A 272 8.24 -5.51 8.92
C GLY A 272 7.94 -6.88 8.28
N ASN A 273 7.95 -6.98 6.94
CA ASN A 273 7.82 -8.27 6.25
C ASN A 273 9.20 -8.79 5.79
N ALA A 274 9.89 -9.52 6.67
CA ALA A 274 11.23 -10.05 6.42
C ALA A 274 11.33 -10.99 5.19
N SER A 275 10.22 -11.60 4.73
CA SER A 275 10.25 -12.45 3.54
C SER A 275 10.52 -11.69 2.24
N LYS A 276 10.29 -10.35 2.26
CA LYS A 276 10.50 -9.47 1.10
C LYS A 276 11.95 -9.01 0.91
N ARG A 277 12.90 -9.49 1.70
CA ARG A 277 14.30 -9.08 1.63
C ARG A 277 15.27 -10.24 1.40
N LEU A 278 16.44 -9.92 0.88
CA LEU A 278 17.59 -10.81 0.86
C LEU A 278 18.23 -10.88 2.25
N ASP A 279 19.20 -11.77 2.44
CA ASP A 279 19.96 -11.84 3.68
C ASP A 279 20.97 -10.70 3.83
N ASN A 280 21.49 -10.53 5.03
CA ASN A 280 22.43 -9.47 5.35
C ASN A 280 23.74 -9.55 4.55
N ALA A 281 24.18 -10.75 4.18
CA ALA A 281 25.40 -10.94 3.39
C ALA A 281 25.19 -10.41 1.95
N CYS A 282 24.04 -10.67 1.34
CA CYS A 282 23.68 -10.12 0.05
C CYS A 282 23.59 -8.57 0.10
N GLU A 283 22.95 -8.00 1.12
CA GLU A 283 22.86 -6.55 1.30
C GLU A 283 24.24 -5.90 1.46
N PHE A 284 25.15 -6.53 2.21
CA PHE A 284 26.54 -6.10 2.35
C PHE A 284 27.29 -6.08 1.02
N GLU A 285 27.20 -7.18 0.24
CA GLU A 285 27.87 -7.27 -1.07
C GLU A 285 27.31 -6.27 -2.09
N ILE A 286 26.00 -6.04 -2.07
CA ILE A 286 25.35 -5.02 -2.93
C ILE A 286 25.89 -3.63 -2.58
N LEU A 287 25.89 -3.22 -1.32
CA LEU A 287 26.43 -1.90 -0.91
C LEU A 287 27.93 -1.80 -1.20
N SER A 288 28.71 -2.85 -0.93
CA SER A 288 30.13 -2.89 -1.25
C SER A 288 30.37 -2.69 -2.75
N ALA A 289 29.56 -3.30 -3.61
CA ALA A 289 29.65 -3.13 -5.06
C ALA A 289 29.30 -1.71 -5.51
N LEU A 290 28.28 -1.10 -4.90
CA LEU A 290 27.90 0.29 -5.17
C LEU A 290 28.98 1.27 -4.71
N LEU A 291 29.59 1.06 -3.54
CA LEU A 291 30.67 1.90 -3.00
C LEU A 291 31.91 1.86 -3.90
N ARG A 292 32.26 0.70 -4.49
CA ARG A 292 33.37 0.56 -5.44
C ARG A 292 33.19 1.45 -6.70
N ARG A 293 31.98 1.93 -6.99
CA ARG A 293 31.73 2.88 -8.09
C ARG A 293 32.17 4.32 -7.77
N GLY A 294 32.58 4.60 -6.54
CA GLY A 294 33.08 5.91 -6.11
C GLY A 294 32.05 7.03 -6.16
N ARG A 295 30.76 6.72 -6.00
CA ARG A 295 29.68 7.69 -5.97
C ARG A 295 29.04 7.77 -4.58
N PRO A 296 28.65 8.97 -4.12
CA PRO A 296 27.90 9.09 -2.86
C PRO A 296 26.60 8.31 -2.87
N ILE A 297 26.36 7.56 -1.80
CA ILE A 297 25.18 6.73 -1.56
C ILE A 297 24.44 7.29 -0.35
N LEU A 298 23.11 7.36 -0.45
CA LEU A 298 22.22 7.58 0.67
C LEU A 298 21.46 6.29 0.97
N LEU A 299 21.71 5.74 2.16
CA LEU A 299 21.01 4.55 2.65
C LEU A 299 19.90 4.96 3.61
N ASP A 300 18.70 4.52 3.34
CA ASP A 300 17.55 4.69 4.24
C ASP A 300 17.74 3.84 5.50
N ARG A 301 17.62 4.45 6.67
CA ARG A 301 17.72 3.74 7.96
C ARG A 301 16.50 2.86 8.23
N GLY A 302 15.40 3.12 7.51
CA GLY A 302 14.15 2.39 7.65
C GLY A 302 13.24 2.93 8.75
N ALA A 303 12.10 2.25 8.94
CA ALA A 303 11.09 2.64 9.90
C ALA A 303 11.05 1.64 11.07
N GLY A 304 11.42 2.11 12.24
CA GLY A 304 11.40 1.31 13.47
C GLY A 304 12.77 0.76 13.89
N GLU A 305 12.82 0.31 15.14
CA GLU A 305 14.09 -0.07 15.80
C GLU A 305 14.81 -1.25 15.13
N GLU A 306 14.04 -2.25 14.64
CA GLU A 306 14.62 -3.45 14.03
C GLU A 306 15.32 -3.12 12.69
N GLU A 307 14.68 -2.33 11.82
CA GLU A 307 15.28 -1.92 10.55
C GLU A 307 16.49 -1.00 10.81
N ALA A 308 16.37 -0.06 11.72
CA ALA A 308 17.44 0.84 12.11
C ALA A 308 18.67 0.10 12.64
N ALA A 309 18.49 -0.82 13.59
CA ALA A 309 19.59 -1.62 14.15
C ALA A 309 20.31 -2.45 13.07
N ARG A 310 19.57 -2.98 12.11
CA ARG A 310 20.15 -3.74 10.99
C ARG A 310 20.98 -2.85 10.05
N VAL A 311 20.47 -1.66 9.73
CA VAL A 311 21.23 -0.70 8.90
C VAL A 311 22.47 -0.22 9.63
N ASP A 312 22.38 0.10 10.92
CA ASP A 312 23.50 0.52 11.73
C ASP A 312 24.60 -0.56 11.75
N ALA A 313 24.24 -1.84 11.96
CA ALA A 313 25.18 -2.96 11.93
C ALA A 313 25.83 -3.12 10.53
N LEU A 314 25.08 -2.92 9.46
CA LEU A 314 25.59 -3.00 8.09
C LEU A 314 26.60 -1.87 7.80
N VAL A 315 26.33 -0.66 8.25
CA VAL A 315 27.24 0.50 8.12
C VAL A 315 28.54 0.27 8.91
N GLU A 316 28.43 -0.26 10.13
CA GLU A 316 29.59 -0.62 10.95
C GLU A 316 30.45 -1.69 10.27
N GLN A 317 29.83 -2.76 9.74
CA GLN A 317 30.52 -3.83 9.01
C GLN A 317 31.27 -3.31 7.77
N LEU A 318 30.72 -2.29 7.09
CA LEU A 318 31.36 -1.62 5.95
C LEU A 318 32.50 -0.67 6.36
N GLY A 319 32.71 -0.44 7.66
CA GLY A 319 33.75 0.48 8.17
C GLY A 319 33.36 1.95 8.03
N SER A 320 32.07 2.27 7.99
CA SER A 320 31.55 3.66 7.91
C SER A 320 32.21 4.50 6.81
N PRO A 321 32.15 4.09 5.55
CA PRO A 321 32.86 4.76 4.46
C PRO A 321 32.32 6.18 4.21
N ALA A 322 33.22 7.14 3.90
CA ALA A 322 32.86 8.55 3.71
C ALA A 322 31.84 8.82 2.59
N LEU A 323 31.68 7.91 1.64
CA LEU A 323 30.71 8.00 0.55
C LEU A 323 29.33 7.44 0.92
N LEU A 324 29.15 6.84 2.10
CA LEU A 324 27.90 6.29 2.57
C LEU A 324 27.27 7.23 3.60
N HIS A 325 26.17 7.84 3.24
CA HIS A 325 25.34 8.66 4.11
C HIS A 325 24.13 7.84 4.56
N VAL A 326 23.68 8.02 5.79
CA VAL A 326 22.47 7.38 6.33
C VAL A 326 21.38 8.44 6.45
N HIS A 327 20.23 8.17 5.87
CA HIS A 327 19.03 8.98 6.03
C HIS A 327 18.26 8.51 7.27
N ASP A 328 18.10 9.40 8.25
CA ASP A 328 17.28 9.21 9.43
C ASP A 328 16.29 10.39 9.52
N GLY A 329 15.11 10.23 8.96
CA GLY A 329 14.13 11.30 8.86
C GLY A 329 12.76 10.81 8.35
N SER A 330 11.88 11.75 7.98
CA SER A 330 10.57 11.40 7.43
C SER A 330 10.72 10.71 6.07
N TYR A 331 9.77 9.84 5.75
CA TYR A 331 9.77 9.18 4.44
C TYR A 331 9.64 10.18 3.28
N ALA A 332 8.90 11.27 3.45
CA ALA A 332 8.80 12.33 2.45
C ALA A 332 10.16 12.99 2.17
N SER A 333 10.98 13.19 3.19
CA SER A 333 12.35 13.69 3.01
C SER A 333 13.21 12.68 2.24
N PHE A 334 13.10 11.38 2.51
CA PHE A 334 13.76 10.34 1.72
C PHE A 334 13.26 10.30 0.28
N ALA A 335 11.95 10.41 0.05
CA ALA A 335 11.37 10.51 -1.28
C ALA A 335 11.93 11.68 -2.08
N SER A 336 12.15 12.84 -1.45
CA SER A 336 12.81 14.00 -2.10
C SER A 336 14.24 13.68 -2.56
N HIS A 337 14.98 12.86 -1.81
CA HIS A 337 16.32 12.40 -2.24
C HIS A 337 16.24 11.36 -3.37
N ILE A 338 15.25 10.45 -3.34
CA ILE A 338 15.02 9.51 -4.45
C ILE A 338 14.81 10.26 -5.77
N ILE A 339 13.95 11.28 -5.78
CA ILE A 339 13.63 12.07 -6.98
C ILE A 339 14.89 12.67 -7.63
N GLN A 340 15.89 13.03 -6.84
CA GLN A 340 17.10 13.66 -7.29
C GLN A 340 18.24 12.65 -7.59
N SER A 341 18.00 11.37 -7.36
CA SER A 341 18.99 10.32 -7.57
C SER A 341 19.18 10.00 -9.04
N ARG A 342 20.34 9.46 -9.38
CA ARG A 342 20.61 8.86 -10.69
C ARG A 342 20.27 7.37 -10.73
N LEU A 343 20.14 6.76 -9.56
CA LEU A 343 19.76 5.37 -9.41
C LEU A 343 19.10 5.18 -8.03
N TYR A 344 17.97 4.51 -8.01
CA TYR A 344 17.36 3.95 -6.81
C TYR A 344 17.53 2.42 -6.80
N LEU A 345 17.86 1.86 -5.64
CA LEU A 345 17.85 0.43 -5.38
C LEU A 345 17.02 0.12 -4.13
N GLY A 346 16.15 -0.85 -4.23
CA GLY A 346 15.38 -1.31 -3.07
C GLY A 346 14.57 -2.57 -3.32
N TYR A 347 13.80 -2.93 -2.31
CA TYR A 347 12.85 -4.04 -2.40
C TYR A 347 11.47 -3.58 -2.88
N ASP A 348 10.52 -4.51 -2.99
CA ASP A 348 9.08 -4.24 -3.15
C ASP A 348 8.56 -3.42 -1.95
N SER A 349 8.76 -2.12 -2.03
CA SER A 349 8.43 -1.14 -0.99
C SER A 349 8.07 0.22 -1.61
N ALA A 350 7.79 1.21 -0.77
CA ALA A 350 7.37 2.53 -1.24
C ALA A 350 8.39 3.22 -2.17
N GLY A 351 9.69 3.01 -1.97
CA GLY A 351 10.75 3.68 -2.73
C GLY A 351 10.77 3.34 -4.21
N GLN A 352 10.45 2.09 -4.59
CA GLN A 352 10.33 1.72 -6.00
C GLN A 352 9.22 2.51 -6.72
N HIS A 353 8.10 2.75 -6.01
CA HIS A 353 6.98 3.50 -6.59
C HIS A 353 7.31 4.98 -6.73
N VAL A 354 8.03 5.58 -5.76
CA VAL A 354 8.54 6.96 -5.87
C VAL A 354 9.49 7.08 -7.06
N ALA A 355 10.49 6.19 -7.16
CA ALA A 355 11.46 6.22 -8.24
C ALA A 355 10.78 6.06 -9.61
N SER A 356 9.87 5.08 -9.73
CA SER A 356 9.11 4.83 -10.97
C SER A 356 8.21 6.01 -11.34
N ALA A 357 7.52 6.62 -10.38
CA ALA A 357 6.63 7.76 -10.61
C ALA A 357 7.35 9.00 -11.13
N MET A 358 8.64 9.15 -10.78
CA MET A 358 9.47 10.31 -11.10
C MET A 358 10.53 9.99 -12.17
N ASP A 359 10.37 8.86 -12.87
CA ASP A 359 11.27 8.39 -13.95
C ASP A 359 12.75 8.31 -13.54
N VAL A 360 13.01 7.99 -12.27
CA VAL A 360 14.35 7.71 -11.76
C VAL A 360 14.74 6.28 -12.13
N PRO A 361 15.93 6.04 -12.71
CA PRO A 361 16.42 4.68 -12.94
C PRO A 361 16.35 3.88 -11.66
N LEU A 362 15.80 2.68 -11.75
CA LEU A 362 15.64 1.88 -10.53
C LEU A 362 15.89 0.40 -10.74
N VAL A 363 16.40 -0.23 -9.69
CA VAL A 363 16.44 -1.68 -9.53
C VAL A 363 15.56 -2.03 -8.34
N SER A 364 14.53 -2.83 -8.59
CA SER A 364 13.63 -3.33 -7.56
C SER A 364 13.77 -4.84 -7.43
N VAL A 365 14.10 -5.30 -6.24
CA VAL A 365 14.22 -6.73 -5.92
C VAL A 365 12.92 -7.20 -5.28
N PHE A 366 12.25 -8.13 -5.95
CA PHE A 366 11.05 -8.79 -5.45
C PHE A 366 11.41 -10.18 -4.93
N THR A 367 11.17 -10.40 -3.65
CA THR A 367 11.23 -11.73 -3.03
C THR A 367 10.07 -11.89 -2.05
N GLY A 368 9.66 -13.13 -1.77
CA GLY A 368 8.56 -13.41 -0.86
C GLY A 368 7.19 -12.91 -1.31
N TYR A 369 6.99 -12.67 -2.60
CA TYR A 369 5.68 -12.32 -3.17
C TYR A 369 4.75 -13.55 -3.17
N ALA A 370 3.46 -13.28 -2.96
CA ALA A 370 2.46 -14.34 -2.76
C ALA A 370 2.15 -15.15 -4.02
N CYS A 371 2.22 -14.49 -5.19
CA CYS A 371 1.97 -15.09 -6.51
C CYS A 371 2.48 -14.14 -7.61
N ASP A 372 2.62 -14.66 -8.84
CA ASP A 372 3.08 -13.88 -10.01
C ASP A 372 2.18 -12.69 -10.30
N ARG A 373 0.88 -12.80 -10.04
CA ARG A 373 -0.06 -11.69 -10.20
C ARG A 373 0.22 -10.57 -9.22
N MET A 374 0.54 -10.85 -7.95
CA MET A 374 0.98 -9.84 -6.98
C MET A 374 2.21 -9.09 -7.50
N LEU A 375 3.21 -9.82 -7.99
CA LEU A 375 4.41 -9.23 -8.60
C LEU A 375 4.02 -8.35 -9.80
N ALA A 376 3.23 -8.86 -10.73
CA ALA A 376 2.78 -8.13 -11.91
C ALA A 376 2.01 -6.84 -11.55
N ARG A 377 1.15 -6.88 -10.52
CA ARG A 377 0.35 -5.74 -10.06
C ARG A 377 1.18 -4.66 -9.37
N TRP A 378 2.16 -5.06 -8.56
CA TRP A 378 2.99 -4.14 -7.78
C TRP A 378 4.33 -3.76 -8.45
N ARG A 379 4.69 -4.39 -9.57
CA ARG A 379 5.92 -4.00 -10.25
C ARG A 379 5.87 -2.52 -10.67
N PRO A 380 7.00 -1.82 -10.59
CA PRO A 380 7.12 -0.47 -11.12
C PRO A 380 6.88 -0.49 -12.64
N ASN A 381 6.22 0.54 -13.18
CA ASN A 381 5.84 0.60 -14.59
C ASN A 381 6.63 1.62 -15.42
N GLY A 382 7.64 2.25 -14.85
CA GLY A 382 8.52 3.20 -15.54
C GLY A 382 9.42 2.50 -16.56
N ALA A 383 9.73 3.17 -17.68
CA ALA A 383 10.59 2.63 -18.74
C ALA A 383 12.01 2.30 -18.23
N ARG A 384 12.48 3.01 -17.20
CA ARG A 384 13.81 2.86 -16.58
C ARG A 384 13.80 1.94 -15.35
N SER A 385 12.78 1.07 -15.25
CA SER A 385 12.62 0.16 -14.13
C SER A 385 13.13 -1.23 -14.45
N ARG A 386 14.02 -1.77 -13.61
CA ARG A 386 14.49 -3.15 -13.67
C ARG A 386 13.97 -3.92 -12.47
N VAL A 387 13.24 -4.98 -12.73
CA VAL A 387 12.67 -5.86 -11.70
C VAL A 387 13.48 -7.15 -11.64
N VAL A 388 14.01 -7.46 -10.47
CA VAL A 388 14.71 -8.71 -10.17
C VAL A 388 13.79 -9.57 -9.31
N ALA A 389 13.06 -10.48 -9.94
CA ALA A 389 12.19 -11.42 -9.24
C ALA A 389 13.01 -12.61 -8.72
N ILE A 390 12.93 -12.84 -7.42
CA ILE A 390 13.63 -13.90 -6.70
C ILE A 390 12.60 -14.82 -6.06
N ASP A 391 12.63 -16.08 -6.47
CA ASP A 391 11.87 -17.20 -5.93
C ASP A 391 12.79 -18.31 -5.41
N GLU A 392 12.22 -19.42 -4.99
CA GLU A 392 12.99 -20.56 -4.46
C GLU A 392 13.95 -21.15 -5.50
N THR A 393 13.60 -21.12 -6.79
CA THR A 393 14.39 -21.75 -7.86
C THR A 393 15.64 -20.96 -8.22
N ASN A 394 15.65 -19.64 -8.01
CA ASN A 394 16.73 -18.74 -8.39
C ASN A 394 17.37 -17.99 -7.20
N ARG A 395 17.00 -18.33 -5.96
CA ARG A 395 17.50 -17.67 -4.75
C ARG A 395 19.03 -17.70 -4.61
N SER A 396 19.68 -18.78 -5.05
CA SER A 396 21.15 -18.92 -5.03
C SER A 396 21.87 -17.93 -5.96
N SER A 397 21.21 -17.42 -6.99
CA SER A 397 21.75 -16.41 -7.93
C SER A 397 21.23 -15.00 -7.66
N ALA A 398 20.54 -14.76 -6.54
CA ALA A 398 19.90 -13.49 -6.25
C ALA A 398 20.88 -12.31 -6.25
N LEU A 399 22.05 -12.49 -5.64
CA LEU A 399 23.10 -11.47 -5.60
C LEU A 399 23.62 -11.14 -7.01
N GLU A 400 23.98 -12.15 -7.78
CA GLU A 400 24.51 -12.00 -9.15
C GLU A 400 23.49 -11.26 -10.05
N ARG A 401 22.24 -11.70 -10.05
CA ARG A 401 21.15 -11.06 -10.81
C ARG A 401 20.91 -9.62 -10.40
N THR A 402 20.99 -9.33 -9.11
CA THR A 402 20.83 -7.95 -8.60
C THR A 402 22.01 -7.07 -9.04
N LEU A 403 23.25 -7.56 -8.94
CA LEU A 403 24.44 -6.83 -9.37
C LEU A 403 24.46 -6.59 -10.88
N GLN A 404 24.00 -7.55 -11.68
CA GLN A 404 23.82 -7.40 -13.12
C GLN A 404 22.80 -6.29 -13.42
N ALA A 405 21.62 -6.32 -12.81
CA ALA A 405 20.60 -5.30 -13.01
C ALA A 405 21.09 -3.88 -12.61
N ILE A 406 21.90 -3.77 -11.54
CA ILE A 406 22.54 -2.52 -11.12
C ILE A 406 23.55 -2.05 -12.19
N ALA A 407 24.31 -2.96 -12.80
CA ALA A 407 25.26 -2.59 -13.85
C ALA A 407 24.52 -2.00 -15.06
N GLU A 408 23.50 -2.69 -15.53
CA GLU A 408 22.65 -2.27 -16.65
C GLU A 408 21.93 -0.93 -16.41
N ALA A 409 21.35 -0.73 -15.20
CA ALA A 409 20.65 0.51 -14.83
C ALA A 409 21.59 1.73 -14.69
N ALA A 410 22.88 1.51 -14.46
CA ALA A 410 23.83 2.59 -14.29
C ALA A 410 24.48 3.06 -15.61
N GLU A 411 24.25 2.36 -16.72
CA GLU A 411 24.69 2.73 -18.08
C GLU A 411 23.68 3.66 -18.78
N GLU A 412 22.45 3.75 -18.26
CA GLU A 412 21.38 4.66 -18.71
C GLU A 412 21.45 6.03 -18.02
#